data_e474824b4631736b3574b51009e02b74
#
_entry.id   e474824b4631736b3574b51009e02b74
#
_cell.length_a   1.000
_cell.length_b   1.000
_cell.length_c   1.000
_cell.angle_alpha   90.00
_cell.angle_beta   90.00
_cell.angle_gamma   90.00
#
_symmetry.space_group_name_H-M   'P 1'
#
loop_
_entity.id
_entity.type
_entity.pdbx_description
1 polymer ?
#
loop_
_entity_poly.entity_id
_entity_poly.type
_entity_poly.pdbx_seq_one_letter_code
_entity_poly.pdbx_strand_id
1 'polypeptide(L)'
;KGGASSYRAELEGLQRGTLVYSDRKFTFTELPEVLAGATHIRTHNNDKSRQDPEFLRFEINTSATLFLAYDDRYQAPDKLVADMQKTDLSLRMSNGETFDLYRREVTAGEFVLGGNKLGGSGGESMYQVFLTKAETAKTTLAAAKTALAKADLKHGEEIFFGRGTCFACHKVGDRGIAIGPDLVGISKLRDTDYVIQSTLEPDVYIVEGFQQISLKMNDGRELFGMVGEETKLAIKLTLPNGEQLNVDTL
;
A
#
# COMPACT_ATOMS: atom_id res chain seq x y z
N LYS A 1 27.30 -17.30 -17.91
CA LYS A 1 27.46 -16.74 -16.55
C LYS A 1 27.86 -15.28 -16.71
N GLY A 2 27.00 -14.40 -17.20
CA GLY A 2 27.14 -12.97 -17.12
C GLY A 2 26.55 -12.54 -15.78
N GLY A 3 27.37 -12.01 -14.88
CA GLY A 3 26.89 -11.53 -13.58
C GLY A 3 25.84 -10.46 -13.79
N ALA A 4 24.63 -10.72 -13.34
CA ALA A 4 23.68 -9.66 -13.13
C ALA A 4 24.29 -8.70 -12.12
N SER A 5 24.38 -7.44 -12.48
CA SER A 5 24.67 -6.36 -11.51
C SER A 5 23.71 -6.58 -10.34
N SER A 6 24.19 -6.54 -9.11
CA SER A 6 23.35 -6.76 -7.95
C SER A 6 22.38 -5.58 -7.83
N TYR A 7 21.14 -5.76 -8.25
CA TYR A 7 20.07 -4.80 -8.06
C TYR A 7 19.66 -4.73 -6.59
N ARG A 8 19.27 -3.56 -6.14
CA ARG A 8 18.78 -3.34 -4.78
C ARG A 8 17.31 -2.98 -4.83
N ALA A 9 16.53 -3.62 -3.99
CA ALA A 9 15.21 -3.14 -3.65
C ALA A 9 15.37 -2.04 -2.58
N GLU A 10 14.92 -0.84 -2.89
CA GLU A 10 14.79 0.27 -1.95
C GLU A 10 13.39 0.18 -1.36
N LEU A 11 13.29 -0.28 -0.13
CA LEU A 11 12.01 -0.52 0.54
C LEU A 11 11.42 0.82 1.00
N GLU A 12 10.15 1.02 0.69
CA GLU A 12 9.30 2.11 1.18
C GLU A 12 9.99 3.48 1.28
N GLY A 13 9.85 4.33 0.30
CA GLY A 13 10.48 5.65 0.34
C GLY A 13 10.66 6.32 -1.00
N LEU A 14 10.07 5.75 -2.06
CA LEU A 14 10.12 6.38 -3.38
C LEU A 14 9.47 7.77 -3.34
N GLN A 15 10.24 8.78 -3.72
CA GLN A 15 9.79 10.17 -3.81
C GLN A 15 10.54 10.91 -4.91
N ARG A 16 10.12 12.12 -5.22
CA ARG A 16 10.87 13.01 -6.12
C ARG A 16 12.28 13.22 -5.55
N GLY A 17 13.27 13.21 -6.41
CA GLY A 17 14.69 13.29 -6.04
C GLY A 17 15.36 11.94 -5.76
N THR A 18 14.60 10.83 -5.63
CA THR A 18 15.17 9.48 -5.52
C THR A 18 15.96 9.14 -6.80
N LEU A 19 17.12 8.48 -6.64
CA LEU A 19 17.92 8.01 -7.76
C LEU A 19 17.18 6.93 -8.56
N VAL A 20 17.17 7.05 -9.88
CA VAL A 20 16.51 6.10 -10.80
C VAL A 20 17.34 4.83 -10.97
N TYR A 21 18.63 4.98 -11.22
CA TYR A 21 19.56 3.89 -11.55
C TYR A 21 20.65 3.78 -10.49
N SER A 22 21.24 2.61 -10.36
CA SER A 22 22.41 2.39 -9.50
C SER A 22 23.72 2.84 -10.13
N ASP A 23 23.76 3.04 -11.45
CA ASP A 23 24.94 3.41 -12.23
C ASP A 23 24.82 4.80 -12.89
N ARG A 24 23.81 5.60 -12.52
CA ARG A 24 23.58 6.97 -13.03
C ARG A 24 23.12 7.88 -11.88
N LYS A 25 23.32 9.18 -12.07
CA LYS A 25 22.91 10.22 -11.11
C LYS A 25 21.54 10.84 -11.44
N PHE A 26 20.76 10.21 -12.34
CA PHE A 26 19.43 10.68 -12.66
C PHE A 26 18.47 10.43 -11.49
N THR A 27 17.59 11.38 -11.27
CA THR A 27 16.56 11.31 -10.22
C THR A 27 15.17 11.43 -10.84
N PHE A 28 14.15 10.97 -10.12
CA PHE A 28 12.77 11.22 -10.50
C PHE A 28 12.40 12.68 -10.25
N THR A 29 11.92 13.37 -11.29
CA THR A 29 11.42 14.75 -11.19
C THR A 29 9.91 14.80 -11.12
N GLU A 30 9.24 13.86 -11.77
CA GLU A 30 7.80 13.68 -11.70
C GLU A 30 7.49 12.21 -11.40
N LEU A 31 6.64 11.98 -10.40
CA LEU A 31 6.16 10.65 -10.00
C LEU A 31 4.65 10.73 -9.81
N PRO A 32 3.87 9.78 -10.37
CA PRO A 32 2.46 9.64 -10.04
C PRO A 32 2.29 9.33 -8.55
N GLU A 33 1.22 9.85 -7.95
CA GLU A 33 0.92 9.67 -6.51
C GLU A 33 0.84 8.19 -6.11
N VAL A 34 0.32 7.34 -6.97
CA VAL A 34 0.25 5.88 -6.75
C VAL A 34 1.61 5.23 -6.48
N LEU A 35 2.70 5.83 -6.93
CA LEU A 35 4.07 5.36 -6.69
C LEU A 35 4.73 6.01 -5.45
N ALA A 36 4.08 6.98 -4.79
CA ALA A 36 4.63 7.59 -3.59
C ALA A 36 4.81 6.54 -2.49
N GLY A 37 6.02 6.47 -1.92
CA GLY A 37 6.37 5.47 -0.91
C GLY A 37 6.54 4.04 -1.43
N ALA A 38 6.45 3.79 -2.74
CA ALA A 38 6.62 2.45 -3.31
C ALA A 38 8.01 1.86 -3.03
N THR A 39 8.10 0.53 -3.01
CA THR A 39 9.38 -0.17 -3.14
C THR A 39 9.88 -0.04 -4.56
N HIS A 40 11.11 0.39 -4.75
CA HIS A 40 11.74 0.57 -6.04
C HIS A 40 12.90 -0.43 -6.23
N ILE A 41 12.85 -1.26 -7.27
CA ILE A 41 13.99 -2.07 -7.67
C ILE A 41 14.88 -1.22 -8.57
N ARG A 42 15.96 -0.67 -8.00
CA ARG A 42 16.89 0.20 -8.71
C ARG A 42 17.72 -0.61 -9.69
N THR A 43 17.43 -0.47 -10.98
CA THR A 43 18.12 -1.15 -12.08
C THR A 43 19.41 -0.45 -12.47
N HIS A 44 20.21 -1.08 -13.37
CA HIS A 44 21.38 -0.47 -14.01
C HIS A 44 21.03 -0.04 -15.43
N ASN A 45 21.27 1.22 -15.81
CA ASN A 45 20.98 1.68 -17.16
C ASN A 45 21.88 1.04 -18.22
N ASN A 46 23.07 0.56 -17.85
CA ASN A 46 23.95 -0.17 -18.78
C ASN A 46 23.36 -1.52 -19.23
N ASP A 47 22.38 -2.06 -18.50
CA ASP A 47 21.69 -3.31 -18.84
C ASP A 47 20.55 -3.13 -19.87
N LYS A 48 20.32 -1.92 -20.35
CA LYS A 48 19.26 -1.57 -21.30
C LYS A 48 19.24 -2.36 -22.62
N SER A 49 20.35 -2.95 -23.00
CA SER A 49 20.47 -3.79 -24.21
C SER A 49 20.23 -5.28 -23.98
N ARG A 50 19.90 -5.68 -22.76
CA ARG A 50 19.67 -7.09 -22.41
C ARG A 50 18.44 -7.66 -23.09
N GLN A 51 18.58 -8.92 -23.58
CA GLN A 51 17.52 -9.65 -24.29
C GLN A 51 17.17 -10.97 -23.61
N ASP A 52 17.79 -11.26 -22.47
CA ASP A 52 17.59 -12.52 -21.75
C ASP A 52 16.12 -12.66 -21.33
N PRO A 53 15.48 -13.80 -21.54
CA PRO A 53 14.09 -14.00 -21.13
C PRO A 53 13.90 -14.06 -19.61
N GLU A 54 14.95 -14.40 -18.87
CA GLU A 54 14.98 -14.46 -17.41
C GLU A 54 16.08 -13.52 -16.88
N PHE A 55 15.88 -12.23 -17.05
CA PHE A 55 16.91 -11.24 -16.73
C PHE A 55 16.88 -10.79 -15.27
N LEU A 56 15.73 -10.42 -14.76
CA LEU A 56 15.52 -9.95 -13.39
C LEU A 56 14.63 -10.91 -12.62
N ARG A 57 15.18 -11.50 -11.56
CA ARG A 57 14.45 -12.41 -10.67
C ARG A 57 14.39 -11.80 -9.27
N PHE A 58 13.19 -11.78 -8.68
CA PHE A 58 12.95 -11.32 -7.32
C PHE A 58 11.76 -12.06 -6.70
N GLU A 59 11.68 -12.02 -5.39
CA GLU A 59 10.61 -12.62 -4.61
C GLU A 59 9.86 -11.54 -3.84
N ILE A 60 8.54 -11.66 -3.77
CA ILE A 60 7.69 -10.84 -2.94
C ILE A 60 6.96 -11.70 -1.92
N ASN A 61 6.86 -11.23 -0.69
CA ASN A 61 6.32 -11.98 0.45
C ASN A 61 4.84 -11.67 0.76
N THR A 62 4.24 -10.76 0.02
CA THR A 62 2.83 -10.36 0.17
C THR A 62 2.25 -9.96 -1.17
N SER A 63 0.92 -9.94 -1.29
CA SER A 63 0.27 -9.41 -2.50
C SER A 63 0.62 -7.94 -2.72
N ALA A 64 0.84 -7.54 -3.97
CA ALA A 64 1.26 -6.21 -4.37
C ALA A 64 0.71 -5.84 -5.75
N THR A 65 0.71 -4.55 -6.08
CA THR A 65 0.62 -4.09 -7.46
C THR A 65 2.03 -3.86 -7.98
N LEU A 66 2.40 -4.61 -9.02
CA LEU A 66 3.67 -4.43 -9.72
C LEU A 66 3.48 -3.41 -10.84
N PHE A 67 4.33 -2.37 -10.83
CA PHE A 67 4.46 -1.42 -11.92
C PHE A 67 5.78 -1.61 -12.63
N LEU A 68 5.74 -1.55 -13.97
CA LEU A 68 6.91 -1.48 -14.83
C LEU A 68 6.85 -0.18 -15.61
N ALA A 69 7.87 0.67 -15.44
CA ALA A 69 8.01 1.88 -16.23
C ALA A 69 8.95 1.64 -17.42
N TYR A 70 8.47 1.91 -18.62
CA TYR A 70 9.18 1.70 -19.87
C TYR A 70 9.33 3.00 -20.64
N ASP A 71 10.50 3.20 -21.28
CA ASP A 71 10.87 4.38 -22.09
C ASP A 71 9.77 4.68 -23.14
N ASP A 72 9.06 5.79 -23.00
CA ASP A 72 7.87 6.14 -23.79
C ASP A 72 8.16 6.41 -25.28
N ARG A 73 9.43 6.60 -25.62
CA ARG A 73 9.88 6.74 -27.01
C ARG A 73 9.83 5.44 -27.80
N TYR A 74 9.61 4.32 -27.12
CA TYR A 74 9.63 2.98 -27.69
C TYR A 74 8.43 2.16 -27.23
N GLN A 75 7.96 1.27 -28.09
CA GLN A 75 6.99 0.28 -27.67
C GLN A 75 7.67 -0.76 -26.75
N ALA A 76 7.09 -1.00 -25.60
CA ALA A 76 7.57 -2.07 -24.70
C ALA A 76 7.45 -3.43 -25.41
N PRO A 77 8.44 -4.34 -25.27
CA PRO A 77 8.36 -5.66 -25.84
C PRO A 77 7.12 -6.42 -25.35
N ASP A 78 6.33 -6.97 -26.26
CA ASP A 78 5.09 -7.69 -25.91
C ASP A 78 5.33 -8.79 -24.87
N LYS A 79 6.43 -9.54 -25.00
CA LYS A 79 6.80 -10.59 -24.04
C LYS A 79 7.18 -10.07 -22.65
N LEU A 80 7.55 -8.81 -22.53
CA LEU A 80 7.89 -8.19 -21.24
C LEU A 80 6.62 -7.73 -20.50
N VAL A 81 5.62 -7.30 -21.25
CA VAL A 81 4.38 -6.71 -20.71
C VAL A 81 3.12 -7.52 -21.03
N ALA A 82 3.27 -8.79 -21.44
CA ALA A 82 2.20 -9.65 -21.97
C ALA A 82 0.98 -9.78 -21.02
N ASP A 83 1.21 -9.76 -19.73
CA ASP A 83 0.21 -9.89 -18.67
C ASP A 83 0.02 -8.60 -17.88
N MET A 84 0.43 -7.47 -18.44
CA MET A 84 0.33 -6.14 -17.83
C MET A 84 -0.64 -5.23 -18.60
N GLN A 85 -1.33 -4.39 -17.87
CA GLN A 85 -2.18 -3.35 -18.42
C GLN A 85 -1.39 -2.05 -18.54
N LYS A 86 -1.34 -1.45 -19.74
CA LYS A 86 -0.83 -0.09 -19.90
C LYS A 86 -1.78 0.89 -19.21
N THR A 87 -1.23 1.83 -18.45
CA THR A 87 -1.98 2.89 -17.76
C THR A 87 -1.87 4.21 -18.52
N ASP A 88 -2.64 5.21 -18.09
CA ASP A 88 -2.49 6.61 -18.55
C ASP A 88 -1.47 7.39 -17.72
N LEU A 89 -0.73 6.71 -16.84
CA LEU A 89 0.26 7.31 -15.96
C LEU A 89 1.65 7.27 -16.59
N SER A 90 2.44 8.31 -16.30
CA SER A 90 3.85 8.40 -16.69
C SER A 90 4.69 8.94 -15.53
N LEU A 91 5.99 8.72 -15.61
CA LEU A 91 6.98 9.36 -14.74
C LEU A 91 8.04 10.04 -15.57
N ARG A 92 8.77 11.01 -14.98
CA ARG A 92 9.85 11.73 -15.64
C ARG A 92 11.11 11.73 -14.81
N MET A 93 12.25 11.67 -15.51
CA MET A 93 13.59 11.77 -14.92
C MET A 93 14.23 13.15 -15.14
N SER A 94 15.29 13.43 -14.35
CA SER A 94 16.05 14.70 -14.40
C SER A 94 16.80 14.96 -15.70
N ASN A 95 17.00 13.96 -16.54
CA ASN A 95 17.53 14.11 -17.90
C ASN A 95 16.45 14.43 -18.95
N GLY A 96 15.17 14.57 -18.54
CA GLY A 96 14.03 14.89 -19.39
C GLY A 96 13.32 13.69 -20.00
N GLU A 97 13.83 12.46 -19.83
CA GLU A 97 13.18 11.25 -20.32
C GLU A 97 11.92 10.93 -19.55
N THR A 98 10.91 10.45 -20.25
CA THR A 98 9.60 10.05 -19.73
C THR A 98 9.37 8.56 -19.93
N PHE A 99 8.60 7.95 -19.06
CA PHE A 99 8.30 6.51 -19.09
C PHE A 99 6.81 6.29 -18.92
N ASP A 100 6.26 5.45 -19.78
CA ASP A 100 4.90 4.91 -19.63
C ASP A 100 4.87 3.84 -18.55
N LEU A 101 3.78 3.80 -17.77
CA LEU A 101 3.59 2.81 -16.71
C LEU A 101 2.67 1.67 -17.17
N TYR A 102 3.12 0.45 -16.94
CA TYR A 102 2.36 -0.79 -17.05
C TYR A 102 2.14 -1.36 -15.66
N ARG A 103 0.97 -1.94 -15.39
CA ARG A 103 0.64 -2.50 -14.07
C ARG A 103 0.04 -3.89 -14.15
N ARG A 104 0.21 -4.69 -13.11
CA ARG A 104 -0.55 -5.90 -12.83
C ARG A 104 -0.60 -6.18 -11.34
N GLU A 105 -1.66 -6.85 -10.90
CA GLU A 105 -1.72 -7.39 -9.55
C GLU A 105 -0.91 -8.68 -9.46
N VAL A 106 -0.18 -8.85 -8.37
CA VAL A 106 0.67 -10.00 -8.11
C VAL A 106 0.45 -10.52 -6.68
N THR A 107 0.50 -11.85 -6.53
CA THR A 107 0.46 -12.49 -5.21
C THR A 107 1.88 -12.77 -4.72
N ALA A 108 2.04 -13.14 -3.44
CA ALA A 108 3.34 -13.57 -2.92
C ALA A 108 3.93 -14.69 -3.77
N GLY A 109 5.23 -14.65 -4.02
CA GLY A 109 5.95 -15.64 -4.82
C GLY A 109 7.16 -15.08 -5.56
N GLU A 110 7.75 -15.93 -6.38
CA GLU A 110 8.88 -15.59 -7.24
C GLU A 110 8.41 -14.99 -8.56
N PHE A 111 9.10 -13.92 -9.00
CA PHE A 111 8.83 -13.21 -10.25
C PHE A 111 10.08 -13.14 -11.11
N VAL A 112 9.87 -13.30 -12.42
CA VAL A 112 10.92 -13.21 -13.42
C VAL A 112 10.49 -12.24 -14.50
N LEU A 113 11.33 -11.25 -14.77
CA LEU A 113 11.15 -10.31 -15.87
C LEU A 113 12.27 -10.48 -16.89
N GLY A 114 11.92 -10.39 -18.16
CA GLY A 114 12.88 -10.39 -19.27
C GLY A 114 13.69 -9.11 -19.36
N GLY A 115 14.73 -9.13 -20.17
CA GLY A 115 15.56 -7.96 -20.45
C GLY A 115 14.81 -6.84 -21.20
N ASN A 116 15.33 -5.63 -21.12
CA ASN A 116 14.73 -4.43 -21.68
C ASN A 116 14.47 -4.49 -23.19
N LYS A 117 15.29 -5.23 -23.95
CA LYS A 117 15.14 -5.46 -25.40
C LYS A 117 14.77 -6.90 -25.73
N LEU A 118 13.93 -7.51 -24.90
CA LEU A 118 13.45 -8.89 -25.11
C LEU A 118 12.73 -9.02 -26.46
N GLY A 119 13.28 -9.84 -27.36
CA GLY A 119 12.79 -9.98 -28.74
C GLY A 119 13.45 -9.03 -29.75
N GLY A 120 14.51 -8.30 -29.39
CA GLY A 120 15.38 -7.56 -30.31
C GLY A 120 15.01 -6.09 -30.53
N SER A 121 13.93 -5.61 -29.96
CA SER A 121 13.54 -4.18 -29.99
C SER A 121 13.37 -3.65 -28.57
N GLY A 122 13.37 -2.34 -28.41
CA GLY A 122 13.05 -1.74 -27.11
C GLY A 122 13.81 -0.44 -26.82
N GLY A 123 13.60 0.07 -25.62
CA GLY A 123 14.04 1.37 -25.16
C GLY A 123 15.55 1.57 -25.05
N GLU A 124 15.96 2.82 -25.12
CA GLU A 124 17.35 3.24 -24.92
C GLU A 124 17.65 3.58 -23.45
N SER A 125 16.65 3.47 -22.58
CA SER A 125 16.81 3.54 -21.14
C SER A 125 16.22 2.27 -20.49
N MET A 126 16.91 1.78 -19.44
CA MET A 126 16.48 0.57 -18.75
C MET A 126 15.14 0.79 -18.04
N TYR A 127 14.24 -0.17 -18.11
CA TYR A 127 12.96 -0.12 -17.40
C TYR A 127 13.17 -0.01 -15.89
N GLN A 128 12.15 0.51 -15.20
CA GLN A 128 12.09 0.59 -13.75
C GLN A 128 10.98 -0.32 -13.23
N VAL A 129 11.17 -0.89 -12.04
CA VAL A 129 10.19 -1.76 -11.38
C VAL A 129 9.83 -1.19 -10.02
N PHE A 130 8.53 -1.08 -9.78
CA PHE A 130 7.99 -0.62 -8.51
C PHE A 130 6.98 -1.62 -7.98
N LEU A 131 6.90 -1.69 -6.65
CA LEU A 131 5.91 -2.47 -5.95
C LEU A 131 5.18 -1.54 -4.97
N THR A 132 3.89 -1.44 -5.11
CA THR A 132 3.01 -0.78 -4.14
C THR A 132 2.20 -1.83 -3.40
N LYS A 133 1.63 -1.46 -2.26
CA LYS A 133 0.62 -2.35 -1.64
C LYS A 133 -0.42 -2.69 -2.70
N ALA A 134 -0.86 -3.96 -2.76
CA ALA A 134 -1.94 -4.33 -3.66
C ALA A 134 -3.11 -3.36 -3.42
N GLU A 135 -3.59 -2.73 -4.49
CA GLU A 135 -4.92 -2.16 -4.42
C GLU A 135 -5.85 -3.35 -4.18
N THR A 136 -6.16 -3.62 -2.93
CA THR A 136 -7.35 -4.40 -2.65
C THR A 136 -8.46 -3.62 -3.34
N ALA A 137 -9.03 -4.20 -4.40
CA ALA A 137 -10.20 -3.62 -5.05
C ALA A 137 -11.15 -3.26 -3.91
N LYS A 138 -11.40 -1.96 -3.68
CA LYS A 138 -12.23 -1.54 -2.56
C LYS A 138 -13.54 -2.27 -2.72
N THR A 139 -13.79 -3.23 -1.83
CA THR A 139 -15.04 -3.97 -1.87
C THR A 139 -16.16 -2.94 -1.77
N THR A 140 -16.99 -2.85 -2.77
CA THR A 140 -18.11 -1.91 -2.73
C THR A 140 -19.17 -2.44 -1.76
N LEU A 141 -19.97 -1.54 -1.20
CA LEU A 141 -21.11 -1.92 -0.36
C LEU A 141 -22.01 -2.96 -1.06
N ALA A 142 -22.28 -2.78 -2.35
CA ALA A 142 -23.09 -3.70 -3.14
C ALA A 142 -22.44 -5.10 -3.26
N ALA A 143 -21.14 -5.16 -3.52
CA ALA A 143 -20.39 -6.41 -3.58
C ALA A 143 -20.36 -7.13 -2.21
N ALA A 144 -20.12 -6.39 -1.13
CA ALA A 144 -20.14 -6.92 0.23
C ALA A 144 -21.52 -7.47 0.61
N LYS A 145 -22.60 -6.76 0.30
CA LYS A 145 -23.99 -7.24 0.49
C LYS A 145 -24.28 -8.54 -0.26
N THR A 146 -23.80 -8.64 -1.50
CA THR A 146 -23.95 -9.86 -2.30
C THR A 146 -23.19 -11.04 -1.68
N ALA A 147 -21.99 -10.79 -1.16
CA ALA A 147 -21.17 -11.80 -0.48
C ALA A 147 -21.77 -12.25 0.85
N LEU A 148 -22.48 -11.35 1.56
CA LEU A 148 -23.08 -11.63 2.87
C LEU A 148 -24.07 -12.80 2.81
N ALA A 149 -24.80 -12.99 1.70
CA ALA A 149 -25.73 -14.11 1.53
C ALA A 149 -25.04 -15.49 1.59
N LYS A 150 -23.73 -15.55 1.43
CA LYS A 150 -22.90 -16.77 1.48
C LYS A 150 -21.91 -16.75 2.65
N ALA A 151 -22.07 -15.82 3.59
CA ALA A 151 -21.13 -15.63 4.69
C ALA A 151 -21.15 -16.81 5.65
N ASP A 152 -19.97 -17.24 6.07
CA ASP A 152 -19.76 -18.22 7.13
C ASP A 152 -19.54 -17.47 8.44
N LEU A 153 -20.51 -17.57 9.36
CA LEU A 153 -20.48 -16.90 10.65
C LEU A 153 -19.32 -17.36 11.53
N LYS A 154 -18.99 -18.67 11.49
CA LYS A 154 -17.89 -19.21 12.28
C LYS A 154 -16.56 -18.67 11.78
N HIS A 155 -16.36 -18.64 10.46
CA HIS A 155 -15.18 -18.05 9.85
C HIS A 155 -15.10 -16.54 10.12
N GLY A 156 -16.25 -15.83 10.12
CA GLY A 156 -16.32 -14.42 10.51
C GLY A 156 -15.86 -14.18 11.94
N GLU A 157 -16.29 -15.05 12.89
CA GLU A 157 -15.83 -14.99 14.28
C GLU A 157 -14.32 -15.22 14.39
N GLU A 158 -13.77 -16.21 13.67
CA GLU A 158 -12.33 -16.49 13.63
C GLU A 158 -11.53 -15.31 13.09
N ILE A 159 -12.05 -14.60 12.07
CA ILE A 159 -11.43 -13.37 11.56
C ILE A 159 -11.47 -12.26 12.61
N PHE A 160 -12.64 -12.02 13.22
CA PHE A 160 -12.84 -10.94 14.19
C PHE A 160 -11.90 -11.07 15.40
N PHE A 161 -11.81 -12.27 15.98
CA PHE A 161 -10.96 -12.56 17.13
C PHE A 161 -9.54 -13.03 16.81
N GLY A 162 -9.18 -13.09 15.54
CA GLY A 162 -7.88 -13.51 15.05
C GLY A 162 -7.23 -12.49 14.14
N ARG A 163 -6.97 -12.87 12.90
CA ARG A 163 -6.18 -12.07 11.93
C ARG A 163 -6.79 -10.69 11.61
N GLY A 164 -8.09 -10.50 11.77
CA GLY A 164 -8.75 -9.22 11.55
C GLY A 164 -8.52 -8.22 12.68
N THR A 165 -8.02 -8.67 13.84
CA THR A 165 -7.70 -7.87 15.03
C THR A 165 -8.80 -6.93 15.54
N CYS A 166 -10.04 -7.12 15.11
CA CYS A 166 -11.17 -6.27 15.49
C CYS A 166 -11.41 -6.25 17.02
N PHE A 167 -11.16 -7.38 17.67
CA PHE A 167 -11.26 -7.55 19.13
C PHE A 167 -10.27 -6.69 19.93
N ALA A 168 -9.22 -6.19 19.29
CA ALA A 168 -8.23 -5.31 19.94
C ALA A 168 -8.84 -3.94 20.30
N CYS A 169 -9.93 -3.56 19.62
CA CYS A 169 -10.63 -2.30 19.86
C CYS A 169 -12.10 -2.52 20.26
N HIS A 170 -12.74 -3.55 19.73
CA HIS A 170 -14.18 -3.78 19.91
C HIS A 170 -14.48 -4.95 20.85
N LYS A 171 -15.46 -4.72 21.72
CA LYS A 171 -16.02 -5.75 22.59
C LYS A 171 -17.26 -6.39 21.96
N VAL A 172 -17.37 -7.72 22.09
CA VAL A 172 -18.57 -8.50 21.77
C VAL A 172 -18.82 -9.48 22.92
N GLY A 173 -19.86 -9.26 23.71
CA GLY A 173 -20.11 -10.01 24.94
C GLY A 173 -18.99 -9.79 25.96
N ASP A 174 -18.40 -10.86 26.45
CA ASP A 174 -17.29 -10.79 27.42
C ASP A 174 -15.91 -10.84 26.78
N ARG A 175 -15.85 -10.83 25.44
CA ARG A 175 -14.62 -10.95 24.66
C ARG A 175 -14.27 -9.62 23.96
N GLY A 176 -12.99 -9.30 23.90
CA GLY A 176 -12.45 -8.10 23.25
C GLY A 176 -12.23 -6.94 24.23
N ILE A 177 -11.79 -5.81 23.70
CA ILE A 177 -11.43 -4.60 24.45
C ILE A 177 -12.42 -3.47 24.08
N ALA A 178 -12.81 -2.65 25.04
CA ALA A 178 -13.79 -1.58 24.85
C ALA A 178 -13.12 -0.20 24.65
N ILE A 179 -12.13 -0.11 23.75
CA ILE A 179 -11.60 1.18 23.29
C ILE A 179 -12.34 1.69 22.04
N GLY A 180 -13.01 0.82 21.31
CA GLY A 180 -14.00 1.15 20.30
C GLY A 180 -15.41 0.94 20.82
N PRO A 181 -16.46 1.29 20.05
CA PRO A 181 -17.84 0.98 20.39
C PRO A 181 -18.05 -0.51 20.69
N ASP A 182 -18.81 -0.81 21.74
CA ASP A 182 -19.30 -2.16 21.99
C ASP A 182 -20.26 -2.58 20.87
N LEU A 183 -20.01 -3.75 20.29
CA LEU A 183 -20.79 -4.25 19.15
C LEU A 183 -21.96 -5.17 19.58
N VAL A 184 -22.15 -5.40 20.87
CA VAL A 184 -23.29 -6.16 21.36
C VAL A 184 -24.60 -5.46 20.98
N GLY A 185 -25.44 -6.15 20.22
CA GLY A 185 -26.73 -5.60 19.79
C GLY A 185 -26.65 -4.53 18.70
N ILE A 186 -25.49 -4.33 18.05
CA ILE A 186 -25.32 -3.35 16.97
C ILE A 186 -26.41 -3.49 15.89
N SER A 187 -26.85 -4.72 15.58
CA SER A 187 -27.90 -5.00 14.60
C SER A 187 -29.30 -4.47 14.99
N LYS A 188 -29.50 -4.09 16.24
CA LYS A 188 -30.73 -3.44 16.72
C LYS A 188 -30.66 -1.92 16.60
N LEU A 189 -29.45 -1.38 16.53
CA LEU A 189 -29.17 0.07 16.53
C LEU A 189 -28.87 0.60 15.13
N ARG A 190 -28.31 -0.25 14.28
CA ARG A 190 -27.85 0.09 12.94
C ARG A 190 -28.25 -0.98 11.93
N ASP A 191 -28.53 -0.59 10.72
CA ASP A 191 -28.81 -1.52 9.63
C ASP A 191 -27.52 -2.18 9.09
N THR A 192 -27.71 -3.19 8.26
CA THR A 192 -26.61 -3.94 7.66
C THR A 192 -25.71 -3.07 6.81
N ASP A 193 -26.26 -2.10 6.07
CA ASP A 193 -25.52 -1.22 5.18
C ASP A 193 -24.55 -0.34 5.98
N TYR A 194 -25.01 0.21 7.11
CA TYR A 194 -24.18 0.96 8.03
C TYR A 194 -23.00 0.13 8.55
N VAL A 195 -23.26 -1.12 9.00
CA VAL A 195 -22.21 -1.98 9.56
C VAL A 195 -21.18 -2.34 8.50
N ILE A 196 -21.64 -2.70 7.28
CA ILE A 196 -20.72 -2.99 6.16
C ILE A 196 -19.91 -1.74 5.80
N GLN A 197 -20.55 -0.59 5.65
CA GLN A 197 -19.87 0.64 5.26
C GLN A 197 -18.85 1.08 6.32
N SER A 198 -19.19 1.02 7.61
CA SER A 198 -18.25 1.32 8.70
C SER A 198 -17.05 0.36 8.73
N THR A 199 -17.20 -0.86 8.19
CA THR A 199 -16.10 -1.81 8.04
C THR A 199 -15.22 -1.51 6.83
N LEU A 200 -15.83 -1.09 5.70
CA LEU A 200 -15.13 -0.79 4.45
C LEU A 200 -14.48 0.59 4.45
N GLU A 201 -15.10 1.54 5.12
CA GLU A 201 -14.72 2.95 5.15
C GLU A 201 -14.81 3.48 6.60
N PRO A 202 -13.93 3.04 7.51
CA PRO A 202 -14.03 3.30 8.95
C PRO A 202 -13.99 4.79 9.31
N ASP A 203 -13.39 5.62 8.47
CA ASP A 203 -13.25 7.06 8.72
C ASP A 203 -14.49 7.88 8.32
N VAL A 204 -15.45 7.29 7.62
CA VAL A 204 -16.65 8.02 7.15
C VAL A 204 -17.64 8.29 8.29
N TYR A 205 -17.74 7.38 9.26
CA TYR A 205 -18.65 7.49 10.39
C TYR A 205 -17.94 7.15 11.70
N ILE A 206 -17.32 8.14 12.31
CA ILE A 206 -16.73 7.97 13.64
C ILE A 206 -17.79 8.36 14.68
N VAL A 207 -18.14 7.42 15.53
CA VAL A 207 -19.09 7.65 16.64
C VAL A 207 -18.50 8.69 17.59
N GLU A 208 -19.33 9.62 18.05
CA GLU A 208 -18.92 10.64 19.03
C GLU A 208 -18.29 10.00 20.28
N GLY A 209 -17.15 10.55 20.71
CA GLY A 209 -16.36 10.01 21.82
C GLY A 209 -15.36 8.93 21.42
N PHE A 210 -15.29 8.52 20.13
CA PHE A 210 -14.35 7.54 19.63
C PHE A 210 -13.37 8.12 18.59
N GLN A 211 -13.24 9.45 18.51
CA GLN A 211 -12.24 10.09 17.67
C GLN A 211 -10.84 9.74 18.17
N GLN A 212 -9.99 9.34 17.23
CA GLN A 212 -8.59 9.02 17.49
C GLN A 212 -7.68 10.10 16.93
N ILE A 213 -6.62 10.40 17.66
CA ILE A 213 -5.58 11.33 17.20
C ILE A 213 -4.19 10.72 17.41
N SER A 214 -3.26 11.19 16.60
CA SER A 214 -1.83 11.01 16.83
C SER A 214 -1.23 12.33 17.28
N LEU A 215 -0.58 12.35 18.45
CA LEU A 215 0.09 13.52 19.02
C LEU A 215 1.60 13.32 18.89
N LYS A 216 2.28 14.25 18.25
CA LYS A 216 3.73 14.33 18.26
C LYS A 216 4.17 15.21 19.41
N MET A 217 4.84 14.63 20.40
CA MET A 217 5.34 15.31 21.57
C MET A 217 6.62 16.11 21.27
N ASN A 218 6.88 17.17 22.03
CA ASN A 218 8.08 17.98 21.88
C ASN A 218 9.39 17.21 22.12
N ASP A 219 9.33 16.09 22.85
CA ASP A 219 10.47 15.18 23.08
C ASP A 219 10.65 14.15 21.96
N GLY A 220 9.83 14.21 20.89
CA GLY A 220 9.90 13.34 19.72
C GLY A 220 9.09 12.05 19.84
N ARG A 221 8.47 11.76 20.98
CA ARG A 221 7.55 10.62 21.11
C ARG A 221 6.26 10.89 20.33
N GLU A 222 5.66 9.82 19.83
CA GLU A 222 4.31 9.85 19.24
C GLU A 222 3.36 9.09 20.16
N LEU A 223 2.26 9.73 20.50
CA LEU A 223 1.17 9.14 21.27
C LEU A 223 -0.04 8.99 20.34
N PHE A 224 -0.64 7.81 20.36
CA PHE A 224 -1.86 7.51 19.63
C PHE A 224 -2.95 7.09 20.62
N GLY A 225 -4.15 7.66 20.48
CA GLY A 225 -5.27 7.30 21.37
C GLY A 225 -6.55 8.01 21.05
N MET A 226 -7.60 7.68 21.79
CA MET A 226 -8.89 8.34 21.71
C MET A 226 -8.87 9.66 22.47
N VAL A 227 -9.45 10.69 21.87
CA VAL A 227 -9.69 11.98 22.53
C VAL A 227 -10.85 11.82 23.48
N GLY A 228 -10.60 12.04 24.76
CA GLY A 228 -11.64 12.19 25.75
C GLY A 228 -12.04 13.66 25.89
N GLU A 229 -11.74 14.27 27.03
CA GLU A 229 -12.03 15.67 27.32
C GLU A 229 -10.90 16.56 26.77
N GLU A 230 -11.24 17.58 25.98
CA GLU A 230 -10.31 18.56 25.45
C GLU A 230 -10.59 19.93 26.08
N THR A 231 -9.51 20.57 26.55
CA THR A 231 -9.52 21.94 27.05
C THR A 231 -8.48 22.76 26.28
N LYS A 232 -8.44 24.08 26.52
CA LYS A 232 -7.42 24.96 25.92
C LYS A 232 -5.98 24.63 26.36
N LEU A 233 -5.82 23.89 27.44
CA LEU A 233 -4.53 23.66 28.09
C LEU A 233 -4.09 22.21 28.10
N ALA A 234 -5.03 21.27 27.93
CA ALA A 234 -4.75 19.85 27.98
C ALA A 234 -5.78 19.02 27.18
N ILE A 235 -5.30 17.90 26.69
CA ILE A 235 -6.12 16.86 26.05
C ILE A 235 -6.04 15.60 26.91
N LYS A 236 -7.19 15.05 27.29
CA LYS A 236 -7.26 13.75 27.93
C LYS A 236 -7.27 12.67 26.84
N LEU A 237 -6.21 11.88 26.78
CA LEU A 237 -6.01 10.83 25.80
C LEU A 237 -6.19 9.46 26.46
N THR A 238 -7.01 8.58 25.89
CA THR A 238 -7.10 7.18 26.27
C THR A 238 -6.27 6.34 25.29
N LEU A 239 -5.20 5.73 25.80
CA LEU A 239 -4.30 4.89 24.99
C LEU A 239 -4.92 3.54 24.66
N PRO A 240 -4.40 2.78 23.66
CA PRO A 240 -4.90 1.46 23.29
C PRO A 240 -4.87 0.41 24.42
N ASN A 241 -4.02 0.60 25.43
CA ASN A 241 -3.97 -0.26 26.62
C ASN A 241 -5.00 0.13 27.71
N GLY A 242 -5.86 1.14 27.43
CA GLY A 242 -6.84 1.67 28.37
C GLY A 242 -6.28 2.70 29.37
N GLU A 243 -4.99 2.99 29.35
CA GLU A 243 -4.38 4.02 30.18
C GLU A 243 -4.87 5.40 29.77
N GLN A 244 -5.12 6.28 30.75
CA GLN A 244 -5.52 7.66 30.48
C GLN A 244 -4.37 8.60 30.80
N LEU A 245 -4.04 9.44 29.83
CA LEU A 245 -3.01 10.47 29.96
C LEU A 245 -3.64 11.86 29.81
N ASN A 246 -3.21 12.81 30.65
CA ASN A 246 -3.46 14.24 30.39
C ASN A 246 -2.22 14.79 29.69
N VAL A 247 -2.40 15.28 28.47
CA VAL A 247 -1.32 15.84 27.66
C VAL A 247 -1.51 17.35 27.60
N ASP A 248 -0.54 18.09 28.11
CA ASP A 248 -0.54 19.55 28.04
C ASP A 248 -0.33 20.01 26.60
N THR A 249 -1.08 21.02 26.18
CA THR A 249 -1.07 21.57 24.81
C THR A 249 -0.23 22.84 24.66
N LEU A 250 0.54 23.23 25.68
CA LEU A 250 1.42 24.41 25.71
C LEU A 250 2.89 24.05 25.48
#